data_dc3829d7a7c2e0a3579572a130d82d9e
#
_entry.id   dc3829d7a7c2e0a3579572a130d82d9e
#
_cell.length_a   1.000
_cell.length_b   1.000
_cell.length_c   1.000
_cell.angle_alpha   90.00
_cell.angle_beta   90.00
_cell.angle_gamma   90.00
#
_symmetry.space_group_name_H-M   'P 1'
#
loop_
_entity.id
_entity.type
_entity.pdbx_description
1 polymer ?
#
loop_
_entity_poly.entity_id
_entity_poly.type
_entity_poly.pdbx_seq_one_letter_code
_entity_poly.pdbx_strand_id
1 'polypeptide(L)'
;MKKVLLTVSIMVVFIGSLLAQESPTTPHAKRVQITQGPEIALAGGYLTVIRWTVNNPGGAPVHYGVVHYGTDPKDLSQTAKNPLRLNPSHSSTVFRVNLYDLPPKTTFYYKVDSMDANGKSDGVTSPVNKFTTQ
;
A
#
# COMPACT_ATOMS: atom_id res chain seq x y z
N MET A 1 67.83 -43.53 8.96
CA MET A 1 66.40 -43.52 8.69
C MET A 1 65.84 -42.16 9.09
N LYS A 2 65.55 -41.31 8.15
CA LYS A 2 64.92 -39.99 8.40
C LYS A 2 63.41 -40.17 8.28
N LYS A 3 62.71 -39.98 9.39
CA LYS A 3 61.25 -39.95 9.41
C LYS A 3 60.80 -38.56 8.91
N VAL A 4 60.13 -38.54 7.77
CA VAL A 4 59.49 -37.33 7.26
C VAL A 4 58.11 -37.26 7.92
N LEU A 5 57.90 -36.25 8.75
CA LEU A 5 56.60 -35.95 9.30
C LEU A 5 55.82 -35.13 8.27
N LEU A 6 54.78 -35.72 7.72
CA LEU A 6 53.85 -35.02 6.82
C LEU A 6 52.82 -34.34 7.67
N THR A 7 52.93 -33.03 7.82
CA THR A 7 51.90 -32.20 8.46
C THR A 7 50.80 -31.94 7.45
N VAL A 8 49.66 -32.59 7.61
CA VAL A 8 48.46 -32.30 6.86
C VAL A 8 47.81 -31.05 7.49
N SER A 9 47.92 -29.92 6.80
CA SER A 9 47.23 -28.69 7.18
C SER A 9 45.77 -28.81 6.73
N ILE A 10 44.87 -29.01 7.67
CA ILE A 10 43.41 -28.99 7.40
C ILE A 10 43.00 -27.53 7.34
N MET A 11 42.74 -27.05 6.10
CA MET A 11 42.16 -25.73 5.87
C MET A 11 40.67 -25.83 6.09
N VAL A 12 40.21 -25.37 7.26
CA VAL A 12 38.77 -25.24 7.55
C VAL A 12 38.24 -24.03 6.82
N VAL A 13 37.54 -24.27 5.70
CA VAL A 13 36.83 -23.22 4.98
C VAL A 13 35.55 -22.94 5.75
N PHE A 14 35.53 -21.84 6.49
CA PHE A 14 34.26 -21.29 7.04
C PHE A 14 33.43 -20.74 5.88
N ILE A 15 32.48 -21.54 5.40
CA ILE A 15 31.40 -21.04 4.56
C ILE A 15 30.43 -20.31 5.48
N GLY A 16 30.63 -19.00 5.61
CA GLY A 16 29.65 -18.14 6.27
C GLY A 16 28.35 -18.17 5.47
N SER A 17 27.36 -18.87 5.98
CA SER A 17 26.00 -18.78 5.43
C SER A 17 25.52 -17.36 5.67
N LEU A 18 25.45 -16.58 4.59
CA LEU A 18 24.80 -15.28 4.59
C LEU A 18 23.28 -15.56 4.69
N LEU A 19 22.76 -15.58 5.93
CA LEU A 19 21.32 -15.61 6.17
C LEU A 19 20.77 -14.25 5.72
N ALA A 20 20.14 -14.22 4.56
CA ALA A 20 19.35 -13.07 4.16
C ALA A 20 18.25 -12.87 5.21
N GLN A 21 18.32 -11.77 5.96
CA GLN A 21 17.24 -11.37 6.85
C GLN A 21 16.07 -10.94 5.97
N GLU A 22 15.02 -11.75 5.97
CA GLU A 22 13.74 -11.34 5.40
C GLU A 22 13.23 -10.15 6.22
N SER A 23 12.83 -9.07 5.53
CA SER A 23 12.16 -7.95 6.18
C SER A 23 10.90 -8.46 6.87
N PRO A 24 10.63 -8.06 8.14
CA PRO A 24 9.44 -8.51 8.84
C PRO A 24 8.20 -8.14 8.02
N THR A 25 7.49 -9.15 7.55
CA THR A 25 6.20 -8.98 6.87
C THR A 25 5.08 -9.16 7.88
N THR A 26 4.13 -8.23 7.88
CA THR A 26 2.89 -8.40 8.63
C THR A 26 2.09 -9.53 8.00
N PRO A 27 1.55 -10.48 8.79
CA PRO A 27 0.65 -11.49 8.24
C PRO A 27 -0.50 -10.84 7.50
N HIS A 28 -0.94 -11.46 6.40
CA HIS A 28 -2.12 -11.00 5.66
C HIS A 28 -3.34 -10.97 6.58
N ALA A 29 -4.09 -9.88 6.55
CA ALA A 29 -5.36 -9.80 7.25
C ALA A 29 -6.35 -10.81 6.65
N LYS A 30 -7.11 -11.50 7.51
CA LYS A 30 -8.18 -12.40 7.06
C LYS A 30 -9.25 -11.66 6.28
N ARG A 31 -9.51 -10.42 6.65
CA ARG A 31 -10.46 -9.53 6.00
C ARG A 31 -10.03 -8.09 6.21
N VAL A 32 -9.92 -7.35 5.12
CA VAL A 32 -9.71 -5.90 5.14
C VAL A 32 -11.05 -5.19 5.14
N GLN A 33 -11.19 -4.19 6.01
CA GLN A 33 -12.41 -3.39 6.14
C GLN A 33 -12.05 -1.92 6.25
N ILE A 34 -12.87 -1.07 5.66
CA ILE A 34 -12.82 0.37 5.91
C ILE A 34 -13.41 0.62 7.29
N THR A 35 -12.60 1.17 8.18
CA THR A 35 -12.97 1.47 9.56
C THR A 35 -13.31 2.95 9.75
N GLN A 36 -12.86 3.81 8.83
CA GLN A 36 -13.13 5.24 8.85
C GLN A 36 -13.05 5.83 7.44
N GLY A 37 -13.97 6.72 7.11
CA GLY A 37 -14.04 7.34 5.79
C GLY A 37 -14.73 6.47 4.74
N PRO A 38 -14.53 6.75 3.43
CA PRO A 38 -13.68 7.81 2.88
C PRO A 38 -14.21 9.21 3.11
N GLU A 39 -13.29 10.16 3.22
CA GLU A 39 -13.60 11.57 3.43
C GLU A 39 -12.66 12.47 2.61
N ILE A 40 -13.10 13.71 2.37
CA ILE A 40 -12.25 14.74 1.77
C ILE A 40 -11.42 15.36 2.88
N ALA A 41 -10.12 15.06 2.90
CA ALA A 41 -9.19 15.61 3.88
C ALA A 41 -8.71 17.02 3.51
N LEU A 42 -8.66 17.31 2.21
CA LEU A 42 -8.34 18.62 1.65
C LEU A 42 -9.16 18.81 0.38
N ALA A 43 -9.86 19.92 0.29
CA ALA A 43 -10.53 20.38 -0.93
C ALA A 43 -9.89 21.68 -1.38
N GLY A 44 -9.10 21.66 -2.44
CA GLY A 44 -8.44 22.81 -3.02
C GLY A 44 -8.58 22.84 -4.54
N GLY A 45 -8.38 24.01 -5.14
CA GLY A 45 -8.49 24.16 -6.59
C GLY A 45 -7.43 23.38 -7.38
N TYR A 46 -6.23 23.25 -6.80
CA TYR A 46 -5.12 22.51 -7.40
C TYR A 46 -5.03 21.07 -6.91
N LEU A 47 -5.35 20.84 -5.63
CA LEU A 47 -5.19 19.55 -4.97
C LEU A 47 -6.43 19.22 -4.14
N THR A 48 -7.00 18.05 -4.37
CA THR A 48 -7.99 17.43 -3.50
C THR A 48 -7.41 16.12 -2.95
N VAL A 49 -7.52 15.92 -1.65
CA VAL A 49 -7.02 14.72 -0.97
C VAL A 49 -8.18 13.92 -0.41
N ILE A 50 -8.26 12.66 -0.82
CA ILE A 50 -9.21 11.69 -0.29
C ILE A 50 -8.49 10.78 0.69
N ARG A 51 -9.06 10.58 1.87
CA ARG A 51 -8.48 9.81 2.96
C ARG A 51 -9.46 8.79 3.48
N TRP A 52 -8.97 7.60 3.81
CA TRP A 52 -9.73 6.57 4.53
C TRP A 52 -8.79 5.69 5.35
N THR A 53 -9.36 5.03 6.34
CA THR A 53 -8.64 4.11 7.22
C THR A 53 -9.17 2.69 7.02
N VAL A 54 -8.27 1.74 6.96
CA VAL A 54 -8.58 0.31 6.97
C VAL A 54 -7.83 -0.38 8.11
N ASN A 55 -8.27 -1.57 8.53
CA ASN A 55 -7.41 -2.43 9.31
C ASN A 55 -6.20 -2.82 8.46
N ASN A 56 -5.03 -2.96 9.08
CA ASN A 56 -3.78 -3.20 8.34
C ASN A 56 -3.93 -4.41 7.42
N PRO A 57 -3.76 -4.24 6.09
CA PRO A 57 -3.90 -5.35 5.14
C PRO A 57 -2.85 -6.44 5.31
N GLY A 58 -1.66 -6.08 5.83
CA GLY A 58 -0.54 -7.02 5.92
C GLY A 58 -0.04 -7.48 4.56
N GLY A 59 0.77 -8.53 4.56
CA GLY A 59 1.36 -9.08 3.33
C GLY A 59 2.49 -8.23 2.78
N ALA A 60 2.42 -7.85 1.51
CA ALA A 60 3.44 -7.04 0.85
C ALA A 60 3.66 -5.69 1.58
N PRO A 61 4.91 -5.21 1.68
CA PRO A 61 5.22 -3.99 2.42
C PRO A 61 4.68 -2.71 1.76
N VAL A 62 4.43 -2.73 0.46
CA VAL A 62 3.90 -1.58 -0.29
C VAL A 62 2.51 -1.91 -0.81
N HIS A 63 1.56 -1.04 -0.48
CA HIS A 63 0.21 -1.04 -1.01
C HIS A 63 -0.09 0.29 -1.69
N TYR A 64 -1.15 0.32 -2.48
CA TYR A 64 -1.66 1.53 -3.12
C TYR A 64 -3.09 1.78 -2.67
N GLY A 65 -3.36 2.99 -2.21
CA GLY A 65 -4.71 3.50 -2.15
C GLY A 65 -5.15 3.89 -3.56
N VAL A 66 -6.38 3.54 -3.92
CA VAL A 66 -6.94 3.76 -5.25
C VAL A 66 -8.26 4.50 -5.14
N VAL A 67 -8.43 5.54 -5.94
CA VAL A 67 -9.68 6.29 -6.09
C VAL A 67 -10.15 6.16 -7.51
N HIS A 68 -11.36 5.65 -7.69
CA HIS A 68 -12.10 5.69 -8.95
C HIS A 68 -13.08 6.85 -8.89
N TYR A 69 -13.06 7.73 -9.88
CA TYR A 69 -13.87 8.94 -9.85
C TYR A 69 -14.35 9.37 -11.24
N GLY A 70 -15.34 10.21 -11.25
CA GLY A 70 -15.91 10.78 -12.45
C GLY A 70 -17.09 11.70 -12.13
N THR A 71 -17.63 12.36 -13.15
CA THR A 71 -18.79 13.26 -13.00
C THR A 71 -20.13 12.54 -13.09
N ASP A 72 -20.12 11.27 -13.45
CA ASP A 72 -21.29 10.38 -13.49
C ASP A 72 -21.11 9.26 -12.44
N PRO A 73 -22.04 9.09 -11.48
CA PRO A 73 -21.92 8.04 -10.47
C PRO A 73 -21.95 6.61 -11.04
N LYS A 74 -22.42 6.44 -12.27
CA LYS A 74 -22.45 5.15 -12.99
C LYS A 74 -21.21 4.92 -13.85
N ASP A 75 -20.37 5.94 -14.02
CA ASP A 75 -19.15 5.88 -14.82
C ASP A 75 -17.98 6.54 -14.07
N LEU A 76 -17.33 5.75 -13.20
CA LEU A 76 -16.14 6.16 -12.46
C LEU A 76 -14.89 5.71 -13.21
N SER A 77 -14.71 6.20 -14.42
CA SER A 77 -13.66 5.75 -15.34
C SER A 77 -12.29 6.32 -15.09
N GLN A 78 -12.18 7.42 -14.33
CA GLN A 78 -10.90 7.99 -13.95
C GLN A 78 -10.35 7.32 -12.70
N THR A 79 -9.05 7.11 -12.66
CA THR A 79 -8.38 6.43 -11.55
C THR A 79 -7.15 7.21 -11.12
N ALA A 80 -7.01 7.41 -9.81
CA ALA A 80 -5.80 7.92 -9.19
C ALA A 80 -5.34 6.95 -8.11
N LYS A 81 -4.04 6.84 -7.90
CA LYS A 81 -3.46 5.97 -6.89
C LYS A 81 -2.20 6.55 -6.29
N ASN A 82 -2.01 6.34 -5.01
CA ASN A 82 -0.80 6.71 -4.29
C ASN A 82 -0.23 5.50 -3.54
N PRO A 83 1.09 5.31 -3.57
CA PRO A 83 1.73 4.25 -2.80
C PRO A 83 1.77 4.58 -1.32
N LEU A 84 1.74 3.55 -0.50
CA LEU A 84 1.94 3.60 0.93
C LEU A 84 2.79 2.41 1.37
N ARG A 85 3.78 2.67 2.22
CA ARG A 85 4.49 1.60 2.92
C ARG A 85 3.75 1.27 4.21
N LEU A 86 3.34 0.01 4.35
CA LEU A 86 2.69 -0.47 5.56
C LEU A 86 3.65 -0.45 6.75
N ASN A 87 3.15 -0.08 7.91
CA ASN A 87 3.86 -0.25 9.17
C ASN A 87 3.39 -1.55 9.82
N PRO A 88 4.25 -2.58 9.92
CA PRO A 88 3.84 -3.88 10.46
C PRO A 88 3.40 -3.84 11.92
N SER A 89 3.81 -2.82 12.68
CA SER A 89 3.43 -2.67 14.09
C SER A 89 2.09 -1.97 14.32
N HIS A 90 1.50 -1.40 13.27
CA HIS A 90 0.20 -0.72 13.36
C HIS A 90 -0.96 -1.66 13.05
N SER A 91 -2.04 -1.56 13.81
CA SER A 91 -3.27 -2.32 13.57
C SER A 91 -4.13 -1.74 12.44
N SER A 92 -3.88 -0.50 12.06
CA SER A 92 -4.61 0.21 11.01
C SER A 92 -3.67 0.91 10.04
N THR A 93 -4.20 1.20 8.85
CA THR A 93 -3.51 1.88 7.77
C THR A 93 -4.37 3.01 7.24
N VAL A 94 -3.80 4.20 7.09
CA VAL A 94 -4.48 5.38 6.53
C VAL A 94 -4.00 5.59 5.10
N PHE A 95 -4.88 5.41 4.15
CA PHE A 95 -4.61 5.76 2.76
C PHE A 95 -4.96 7.22 2.47
N ARG A 96 -4.14 7.84 1.66
CA ARG A 96 -4.38 9.18 1.09
C ARG A 96 -4.10 9.13 -0.40
N VAL A 97 -5.03 9.65 -1.18
CA VAL A 97 -4.88 9.75 -2.63
C VAL A 97 -5.12 11.18 -3.07
N ASN A 98 -4.23 11.68 -3.88
CA ASN A 98 -4.24 13.04 -4.40
C ASN A 98 -4.92 13.06 -5.78
N LEU A 99 -5.87 13.99 -5.93
CA LEU A 99 -6.46 14.35 -7.21
C LEU A 99 -6.01 15.77 -7.54
N TYR A 100 -5.45 15.95 -8.72
CA TYR A 100 -4.88 17.22 -9.15
C TYR A 100 -5.72 17.87 -10.25
N ASP A 101 -5.74 19.19 -10.27
CA ASP A 101 -6.27 20.02 -11.35
C ASP A 101 -7.71 19.68 -11.74
N LEU A 102 -8.55 19.39 -10.77
CA LEU A 102 -9.96 19.17 -11.04
C LEU A 102 -10.65 20.49 -11.44
N PRO A 103 -11.56 20.47 -12.43
CA PRO A 103 -12.31 21.67 -12.80
C PRO A 103 -13.08 22.22 -11.59
N PRO A 104 -13.17 23.57 -11.45
CA PRO A 104 -13.86 24.19 -10.33
C PRO A 104 -15.38 24.00 -10.41
N LYS A 105 -16.04 24.13 -9.26
CA LYS A 105 -17.52 24.10 -9.13
C LYS A 105 -18.16 22.89 -9.83
N THR A 106 -17.47 21.75 -9.77
CA THR A 106 -17.88 20.50 -10.42
C THR A 106 -18.10 19.44 -9.35
N THR A 107 -19.21 18.72 -9.45
CA THR A 107 -19.49 17.57 -8.58
C THR A 107 -18.86 16.31 -9.16
N PHE A 108 -18.01 15.69 -8.34
CA PHE A 108 -17.42 14.39 -8.63
C PHE A 108 -18.01 13.32 -7.74
N TYR A 109 -18.16 12.13 -8.29
CA TYR A 109 -18.49 10.90 -7.58
C TYR A 109 -17.24 10.04 -7.49
N TYR A 110 -17.06 9.33 -6.39
CA TYR A 110 -15.87 8.50 -6.20
C TYR A 110 -16.15 7.32 -5.28
N LYS A 111 -15.36 6.29 -5.46
CA LYS A 111 -15.20 5.17 -4.55
C LYS A 111 -13.74 4.87 -4.36
N VAL A 112 -13.39 4.23 -3.25
CA VAL A 112 -12.02 3.89 -2.90
C VAL A 112 -11.85 2.40 -2.74
N ASP A 113 -10.67 1.92 -3.08
CA ASP A 113 -10.20 0.58 -2.76
C ASP A 113 -8.69 0.61 -2.51
N SER A 114 -8.10 -0.53 -2.24
CA SER A 114 -6.66 -0.66 -2.12
C SER A 114 -6.17 -1.98 -2.71
N MET A 115 -4.90 -2.00 -3.08
CA MET A 115 -4.24 -3.16 -3.66
C MET A 115 -2.78 -3.23 -3.23
N ASP A 116 -2.18 -4.41 -3.35
CA ASP A 116 -0.74 -4.55 -3.18
C ASP A 116 0.05 -4.03 -4.40
N ALA A 117 1.37 -4.04 -4.29
CA ALA A 117 2.25 -3.57 -5.37
C ALA A 117 2.16 -4.42 -6.65
N ASN A 118 1.63 -5.63 -6.59
CA ASN A 118 1.39 -6.51 -7.74
C ASN A 118 0.02 -6.31 -8.38
N GLY A 119 -0.77 -5.37 -7.87
CA GLY A 119 -2.11 -5.09 -8.36
C GLY A 119 -3.20 -6.01 -7.80
N LYS A 120 -2.87 -6.87 -6.82
CA LYS A 120 -3.86 -7.71 -6.15
C LYS A 120 -4.69 -6.89 -5.19
N SER A 121 -6.00 -6.90 -5.37
CA SER A 121 -6.94 -6.20 -4.49
C SER A 121 -6.85 -6.69 -3.04
N ASP A 122 -6.95 -5.76 -2.08
CA ASP A 122 -7.12 -6.08 -0.65
C ASP A 122 -8.54 -6.55 -0.32
N GLY A 123 -9.45 -6.55 -1.30
CA GLY A 123 -10.79 -7.11 -1.16
C GLY A 123 -11.82 -6.16 -0.53
N VAL A 124 -11.51 -4.87 -0.44
CA VAL A 124 -12.41 -3.86 0.12
C VAL A 124 -12.66 -2.73 -0.88
N THR A 125 -13.92 -2.32 -1.00
CA THR A 125 -14.32 -1.15 -1.77
C THR A 125 -15.37 -0.37 -1.00
N SER A 126 -15.33 0.96 -1.11
CA SER A 126 -16.35 1.82 -0.50
C SER A 126 -17.61 1.91 -1.36
N PRO A 127 -18.74 2.33 -0.77
CA PRO A 127 -19.83 2.89 -1.55
C PRO A 127 -19.38 4.10 -2.36
N VAL A 128 -20.21 4.51 -3.32
CA VAL A 128 -19.98 5.74 -4.07
C VAL A 128 -20.33 6.94 -3.19
N ASN A 129 -19.39 7.87 -3.10
CA ASN A 129 -19.53 9.15 -2.42
C ASN A 129 -19.40 10.28 -3.43
N LYS A 130 -19.68 11.51 -3.00
CA LYS A 130 -19.53 12.70 -3.86
C LYS A 130 -18.89 13.86 -3.12
N PHE A 131 -18.26 14.75 -3.86
CA PHE A 131 -17.81 16.06 -3.42
C PHE A 131 -17.95 17.07 -4.56
N THR A 132 -17.97 18.35 -4.21
CA THR A 132 -17.99 19.44 -5.20
C THR A 132 -16.73 20.27 -5.03
N THR A 133 -16.03 20.53 -6.13
CA THR A 133 -14.84 21.39 -6.17
C THR A 133 -15.24 22.86 -5.94
N GLN A 134 -14.29 23.63 -5.39
CA GLN A 134 -14.48 25.07 -5.11
C GLN A 134 -14.25 25.94 -6.35
#